data_b3d385f4b342f04405ec245054db0330
#
_entry.id   b3d385f4b342f04405ec245054db0330
#
_cell.length_a   1.000
_cell.length_b   1.000
_cell.length_c   1.000
_cell.angle_alpha   90.00
_cell.angle_beta   90.00
_cell.angle_gamma   90.00
#
_symmetry.space_group_name_H-M   'P 1'
#
loop_
_entity.id
_entity.type
_entity.pdbx_description
1 polymer ?
#
loop_
_entity_poly.entity_id
_entity_poly.type
_entity_poly.pdbx_seq_one_letter_code
_entity_poly.pdbx_strand_id
1 'polypeptide(L)'
;MRIFRFSEIDSTSDFLKRKDDKRDYDLAIAETQTHGRGRRGNNWVSQKGMALFSFLLKVEEDISIEEYSKLPLVTGIAVLNGLKRIENLDFKFKWTNDIYLEDKKICGILVEKIQDFFVIGIGININNSLEGAVADIATALTISTGKKYIVEDVIFTVLDEFKKQYKRFLCGEWNFILEEINNKNYLKNREITLVGNNWEIKGIAGDIASDGRLEIVTEKEKMFANIGEIHLKWD
;
A
#
# COMPACT_ATOMS: atom_id res chain seq x y z
N MET A 1 21.80 -2.81 2.78
CA MET A 1 20.65 -3.55 2.21
C MET A 1 21.12 -4.94 1.81
N ARG A 2 20.51 -6.00 2.35
CA ARG A 2 20.70 -7.39 1.89
C ARG A 2 19.43 -7.78 1.14
N ILE A 3 19.55 -8.64 0.12
CA ILE A 3 18.41 -9.07 -0.69
C ILE A 3 18.28 -10.59 -0.57
N PHE A 4 17.09 -11.04 -0.17
CA PHE A 4 16.71 -12.45 -0.01
C PHE A 4 15.69 -12.79 -1.09
N ARG A 5 15.99 -13.75 -1.96
CA ARG A 5 15.12 -14.17 -3.07
C ARG A 5 14.63 -15.59 -2.85
N PHE A 6 13.34 -15.78 -3.11
CA PHE A 6 12.67 -17.06 -2.96
C PHE A 6 11.85 -17.38 -4.21
N SER A 7 11.92 -18.60 -4.69
CA SER A 7 10.96 -19.11 -5.67
C SER A 7 9.58 -19.27 -5.01
N GLU A 8 9.55 -19.78 -3.77
CA GLU A 8 8.37 -19.88 -2.95
C GLU A 8 8.72 -19.71 -1.46
N ILE A 9 7.84 -19.03 -0.72
CA ILE A 9 7.95 -18.86 0.73
C ILE A 9 6.53 -18.73 1.32
N ASP A 10 6.40 -18.87 2.64
CA ASP A 10 5.14 -18.60 3.33
C ASP A 10 4.71 -17.13 3.19
N SER A 11 5.57 -16.20 3.60
CA SER A 11 5.35 -14.75 3.50
C SER A 11 6.69 -14.01 3.57
N THR A 12 6.92 -13.08 2.64
CA THR A 12 8.11 -12.20 2.66
C THR A 12 8.13 -11.33 3.92
N SER A 13 6.97 -10.88 4.40
CA SER A 13 6.84 -10.11 5.64
C SER A 13 7.18 -10.96 6.86
N ASP A 14 6.65 -12.17 6.95
CA ASP A 14 6.89 -13.04 8.11
C ASP A 14 8.33 -13.56 8.14
N PHE A 15 8.96 -13.76 6.96
CA PHE A 15 10.39 -14.05 6.89
C PHE A 15 11.22 -12.93 7.55
N LEU A 16 10.98 -11.68 7.20
CA LEU A 16 11.71 -10.54 7.78
C LEU A 16 11.44 -10.38 9.27
N LYS A 17 10.21 -10.66 9.73
CA LYS A 17 9.88 -10.60 11.16
C LYS A 17 10.65 -11.63 11.99
N ARG A 18 10.84 -12.84 11.45
CA ARG A 18 11.52 -13.95 12.14
C ARG A 18 13.04 -13.82 12.18
N LYS A 19 13.63 -12.92 11.37
CA LYS A 19 15.09 -12.72 11.40
C LYS A 19 15.56 -12.18 12.75
N ASP A 20 16.67 -12.74 13.27
CA ASP A 20 17.33 -12.23 14.48
C ASP A 20 18.16 -10.98 14.16
N ASP A 21 18.96 -11.02 13.09
CA ASP A 21 19.86 -9.95 12.65
C ASP A 21 19.18 -9.02 11.64
N LYS A 22 18.19 -8.26 12.07
CA LYS A 22 17.46 -7.27 11.24
C LYS A 22 18.37 -6.09 10.89
N ARG A 23 18.35 -5.66 9.63
CA ARG A 23 19.04 -4.44 9.16
C ARG A 23 18.08 -3.59 8.34
N ASP A 24 18.29 -2.30 8.44
CA ASP A 24 17.52 -1.34 7.64
C ASP A 24 17.62 -1.64 6.15
N TYR A 25 16.49 -1.58 5.46
CA TYR A 25 16.31 -1.98 4.07
C TYR A 25 16.69 -3.44 3.72
N ASP A 26 16.72 -4.38 4.69
CA ASP A 26 16.70 -5.79 4.32
C ASP A 26 15.45 -6.08 3.49
N LEU A 27 15.66 -6.63 2.27
CA LEU A 27 14.62 -6.83 1.26
C LEU A 27 14.39 -8.32 1.02
N ALA A 28 13.17 -8.79 1.17
CA ALA A 28 12.73 -10.12 0.78
C ALA A 28 11.85 -10.04 -0.47
N ILE A 29 12.16 -10.83 -1.49
CA ILE A 29 11.43 -10.94 -2.76
C ILE A 29 11.02 -12.39 -2.96
N ALA A 30 9.78 -12.65 -3.40
CA ALA A 30 9.30 -13.99 -3.73
C ALA A 30 8.59 -14.03 -5.08
N GLU A 31 8.71 -15.14 -5.81
CA GLU A 31 7.87 -15.38 -6.99
C GLU A 31 6.45 -15.79 -6.59
N THR A 32 6.33 -16.57 -5.50
CA THR A 32 5.03 -16.99 -4.92
C THR A 32 5.08 -17.01 -3.40
N GLN A 33 3.91 -16.78 -2.76
CA GLN A 33 3.71 -16.92 -1.32
C GLN A 33 2.58 -17.88 -1.02
N THR A 34 2.80 -18.86 -0.11
CA THR A 34 1.75 -19.82 0.29
C THR A 34 0.78 -19.25 1.34
N HIS A 35 1.22 -18.24 2.09
CA HIS A 35 0.45 -17.55 3.12
C HIS A 35 0.63 -16.02 3.00
N GLY A 36 0.40 -15.49 1.80
CA GLY A 36 0.44 -14.05 1.55
C GLY A 36 -0.50 -13.30 2.48
N ARG A 37 -0.04 -12.19 3.09
CA ARG A 37 -0.78 -11.46 4.11
C ARG A 37 -1.33 -10.15 3.58
N GLY A 38 -2.59 -9.89 3.90
CA GLY A 38 -3.23 -8.60 3.81
C GLY A 38 -3.57 -8.05 5.20
N ARG A 39 -4.26 -6.93 5.26
CA ARG A 39 -4.73 -6.33 6.51
C ARG A 39 -5.84 -7.17 7.15
N ARG A 40 -5.93 -7.12 8.49
CA ARG A 40 -7.02 -7.72 9.29
C ARG A 40 -7.21 -9.22 9.05
N GLY A 41 -6.13 -9.94 8.83
CA GLY A 41 -6.17 -11.39 8.58
C GLY A 41 -6.63 -11.80 7.19
N ASN A 42 -6.88 -10.86 6.29
CA ASN A 42 -7.15 -11.19 4.90
C ASN A 42 -5.90 -11.80 4.24
N ASN A 43 -6.11 -12.74 3.33
CA ASN A 43 -5.04 -13.30 2.52
C ASN A 43 -4.79 -12.44 1.28
N TRP A 44 -3.51 -12.27 0.95
CA TRP A 44 -3.09 -11.77 -0.37
C TRP A 44 -2.89 -12.96 -1.30
N VAL A 45 -3.72 -13.07 -2.32
CA VAL A 45 -3.59 -14.13 -3.33
C VAL A 45 -2.29 -13.91 -4.09
N SER A 46 -1.45 -14.94 -4.14
CA SER A 46 -0.12 -14.89 -4.75
C SER A 46 -0.07 -15.72 -6.01
N GLN A 47 0.44 -15.16 -7.09
CA GLN A 47 0.64 -15.83 -8.37
C GLN A 47 1.97 -15.40 -9.00
N LYS A 48 2.56 -16.27 -9.83
CA LYS A 48 3.74 -15.91 -10.62
C LYS A 48 3.49 -14.69 -11.49
N GLY A 49 4.49 -13.85 -11.61
CA GLY A 49 4.40 -12.60 -12.38
C GLY A 49 3.96 -11.38 -11.58
N MET A 50 3.65 -11.55 -10.30
CA MET A 50 3.43 -10.44 -9.36
C MET A 50 4.75 -9.93 -8.78
N ALA A 51 4.81 -8.66 -8.40
CA ALA A 51 5.85 -8.16 -7.53
C ALA A 51 5.43 -8.40 -6.07
N LEU A 52 6.05 -9.38 -5.42
CA LEU A 52 5.80 -9.78 -4.04
C LEU A 52 7.07 -9.52 -3.23
N PHE A 53 7.08 -8.47 -2.44
CA PHE A 53 8.26 -8.11 -1.67
C PHE A 53 7.92 -7.43 -0.37
N SER A 54 8.85 -7.51 0.56
CA SER A 54 8.79 -6.78 1.82
C SER A 54 10.19 -6.26 2.18
N PHE A 55 10.24 -5.14 2.86
CA PHE A 55 11.50 -4.61 3.37
C PHE A 55 11.36 -4.10 4.80
N LEU A 56 12.48 -4.06 5.50
CA LEU A 56 12.59 -3.48 6.84
C LEU A 56 12.87 -1.98 6.75
N LEU A 57 12.22 -1.21 7.60
CA LEU A 57 12.51 0.18 7.85
C LEU A 57 12.80 0.37 9.33
N LYS A 58 14.00 0.82 9.68
CA LYS A 58 14.36 1.12 11.07
C LYS A 58 13.61 2.35 11.55
N VAL A 59 13.13 2.30 12.79
CA VAL A 59 12.51 3.46 13.45
C VAL A 59 13.59 4.51 13.75
N GLU A 60 13.37 5.74 13.34
CA GLU A 60 14.26 6.86 13.67
C GLU A 60 13.93 7.35 15.09
N GLU A 61 14.94 7.59 15.90
CA GLU A 61 14.79 7.97 17.31
C GLU A 61 14.14 9.35 17.48
N ASP A 62 14.33 10.24 16.52
CA ASP A 62 13.82 11.62 16.55
C ASP A 62 12.37 11.77 16.03
N ILE A 63 11.75 10.68 15.57
CA ILE A 63 10.38 10.67 15.04
C ILE A 63 9.44 9.97 16.02
N SER A 64 8.37 10.65 16.43
CA SER A 64 7.39 10.06 17.33
C SER A 64 6.68 8.87 16.65
N ILE A 65 6.29 7.89 17.45
CA ILE A 65 5.65 6.67 16.91
C ILE A 65 4.30 6.98 16.26
N GLU A 66 3.62 8.02 16.69
CA GLU A 66 2.35 8.50 16.14
C GLU A 66 2.53 8.98 14.69
N GLU A 67 3.66 9.64 14.37
CA GLU A 67 3.97 10.09 13.02
C GLU A 67 4.08 8.92 12.02
N TYR A 68 4.50 7.74 12.49
CA TYR A 68 4.56 6.54 11.66
C TYR A 68 3.18 5.98 11.27
N SER A 69 2.09 6.50 11.85
CA SER A 69 0.73 6.22 11.36
C SER A 69 0.54 6.65 9.90
N LYS A 70 1.34 7.61 9.42
CA LYS A 70 1.37 8.11 8.05
C LYS A 70 2.16 7.22 7.07
N LEU A 71 2.92 6.23 7.58
CA LEU A 71 3.80 5.41 6.76
C LEU A 71 3.08 4.63 5.62
N PRO A 72 1.85 4.11 5.81
CA PRO A 72 1.09 3.55 4.69
C PRO A 72 0.84 4.54 3.55
N LEU A 73 0.62 5.83 3.88
CA LEU A 73 0.40 6.89 2.91
C LEU A 73 1.71 7.26 2.17
N VAL A 74 2.81 7.40 2.91
CA VAL A 74 4.15 7.62 2.34
C VAL A 74 4.53 6.46 1.40
N THR A 75 4.23 5.22 1.81
CA THR A 75 4.44 4.04 0.97
C THR A 75 3.52 4.06 -0.26
N GLY A 76 2.26 4.45 -0.07
CA GLY A 76 1.27 4.54 -1.16
C GLY A 76 1.69 5.51 -2.27
N ILE A 77 2.12 6.72 -1.91
CA ILE A 77 2.60 7.69 -2.90
C ILE A 77 3.90 7.21 -3.58
N ALA A 78 4.77 6.51 -2.85
CA ALA A 78 5.97 5.93 -3.43
C ALA A 78 5.66 4.84 -4.48
N VAL A 79 4.72 3.94 -4.16
CA VAL A 79 4.25 2.93 -5.13
C VAL A 79 3.62 3.60 -6.35
N LEU A 80 2.73 4.58 -6.12
CA LEU A 80 2.05 5.30 -7.20
C LEU A 80 3.06 5.98 -8.14
N ASN A 81 4.03 6.70 -7.58
CA ASN A 81 5.05 7.38 -8.36
C ASN A 81 6.00 6.38 -9.05
N GLY A 82 6.35 5.27 -8.39
CA GLY A 82 7.14 4.20 -8.99
C GLY A 82 6.44 3.57 -10.19
N LEU A 83 5.16 3.23 -10.05
CA LEU A 83 4.35 2.68 -11.15
C LEU A 83 4.20 3.69 -12.29
N LYS A 84 3.99 4.98 -11.99
CA LYS A 84 3.89 6.04 -12.99
C LYS A 84 5.19 6.24 -13.79
N ARG A 85 6.35 5.96 -13.19
CA ARG A 85 7.64 5.97 -13.91
C ARG A 85 7.78 4.81 -14.87
N ILE A 86 7.17 3.66 -14.57
CA ILE A 86 7.16 2.47 -15.45
C ILE A 86 6.19 2.68 -16.62
N GLU A 87 4.96 3.09 -16.31
CA GLU A 87 3.91 3.40 -17.29
C GLU A 87 3.15 4.65 -16.88
N ASN A 88 3.01 5.60 -17.80
CA ASN A 88 2.31 6.85 -17.53
C ASN A 88 0.78 6.66 -17.58
N LEU A 89 0.26 5.92 -16.58
CA LEU A 89 -1.18 5.67 -16.39
C LEU A 89 -1.73 6.47 -15.22
N ASP A 90 -3.06 6.58 -15.12
CA ASP A 90 -3.73 7.33 -14.06
C ASP A 90 -3.96 6.45 -12.82
N PHE A 91 -2.87 6.11 -12.13
CA PHE A 91 -2.96 5.43 -10.85
C PHE A 91 -3.57 6.32 -9.78
N LYS A 92 -4.43 5.74 -8.94
CA LYS A 92 -5.11 6.40 -7.83
C LYS A 92 -4.76 5.72 -6.51
N PHE A 93 -4.62 6.53 -5.47
CA PHE A 93 -4.47 6.02 -4.10
C PHE A 93 -5.83 5.84 -3.45
N LYS A 94 -6.16 4.62 -3.07
CA LYS A 94 -7.33 4.32 -2.26
C LYS A 94 -6.92 4.19 -0.80
N TRP A 95 -7.36 5.14 0.00
CA TRP A 95 -7.13 5.13 1.43
C TRP A 95 -7.61 3.79 2.04
N THR A 96 -6.79 3.06 2.81
CA THR A 96 -5.55 3.55 3.47
C THR A 96 -4.29 3.07 2.77
N ASN A 97 -4.35 2.05 1.91
CA ASN A 97 -3.20 1.20 1.62
C ASN A 97 -3.25 0.50 0.25
N ASP A 98 -4.12 0.94 -0.62
CA ASP A 98 -4.29 0.30 -1.93
C ASP A 98 -4.01 1.26 -3.07
N ILE A 99 -3.50 0.75 -4.18
CA ILE A 99 -3.42 1.49 -5.45
C ILE A 99 -4.42 0.88 -6.42
N TYR A 100 -5.11 1.76 -7.11
CA TYR A 100 -6.13 1.46 -8.10
C TYR A 100 -5.71 1.96 -9.48
N LEU A 101 -6.13 1.23 -10.49
CA LEU A 101 -6.04 1.58 -11.90
C LEU A 101 -7.35 1.14 -12.57
N GLU A 102 -8.01 2.04 -13.32
CA GLU A 102 -9.28 1.75 -13.99
C GLU A 102 -10.35 1.15 -13.07
N ASP A 103 -10.52 1.77 -11.89
CA ASP A 103 -11.43 1.33 -10.82
C ASP A 103 -11.17 -0.07 -10.24
N LYS A 104 -10.03 -0.69 -10.56
CA LYS A 104 -9.61 -1.99 -10.07
C LYS A 104 -8.33 -1.92 -9.26
N LYS A 105 -8.22 -2.76 -8.25
CA LYS A 105 -7.03 -2.83 -7.40
C LYS A 105 -5.85 -3.43 -8.15
N ILE A 106 -4.72 -2.71 -8.18
CA ILE A 106 -3.46 -3.20 -8.76
C ILE A 106 -2.40 -3.49 -7.69
N CYS A 107 -2.46 -2.81 -6.54
CA CYS A 107 -1.48 -3.00 -5.47
C CYS A 107 -2.15 -2.95 -4.10
N GLY A 108 -1.59 -3.75 -3.17
CA GLY A 108 -1.88 -3.67 -1.74
C GLY A 108 -0.61 -3.49 -0.92
N ILE A 109 -0.70 -2.69 0.14
CA ILE A 109 0.39 -2.35 1.04
C ILE A 109 0.03 -2.82 2.45
N LEU A 110 0.98 -3.42 3.14
CA LEU A 110 0.86 -3.83 4.54
C LEU A 110 2.04 -3.28 5.33
N VAL A 111 1.77 -2.46 6.34
CA VAL A 111 2.79 -1.90 7.24
C VAL A 111 2.53 -2.45 8.63
N GLU A 112 3.52 -3.12 9.21
CA GLU A 112 3.45 -3.73 10.53
C GLU A 112 4.69 -3.37 11.36
N LYS A 113 4.50 -2.93 12.61
CA LYS A 113 5.60 -2.65 13.52
C LYS A 113 6.08 -3.92 14.20
N ILE A 114 7.39 -4.09 14.29
CA ILE A 114 8.03 -5.15 15.06
C ILE A 114 9.30 -4.61 15.74
N GLN A 115 9.34 -4.57 17.06
CA GLN A 115 10.48 -4.01 17.81
C GLN A 115 10.84 -2.60 17.29
N ASP A 116 12.09 -2.39 16.89
CA ASP A 116 12.61 -1.12 16.37
C ASP A 116 12.52 -1.00 14.84
N PHE A 117 11.68 -1.82 14.21
CA PHE A 117 11.49 -1.82 12.77
C PHE A 117 10.01 -1.78 12.37
N PHE A 118 9.74 -1.25 11.20
CA PHE A 118 8.53 -1.55 10.43
C PHE A 118 8.87 -2.57 9.35
N VAL A 119 7.98 -3.53 9.15
CA VAL A 119 7.98 -4.41 7.98
C VAL A 119 6.96 -3.84 7.01
N ILE A 120 7.42 -3.44 5.84
CA ILE A 120 6.60 -2.89 4.77
C ILE A 120 6.48 -3.95 3.69
N GLY A 121 5.30 -4.58 3.59
CA GLY A 121 4.96 -5.56 2.57
C GLY A 121 4.19 -4.92 1.43
N ILE A 122 4.57 -5.23 0.19
CA ILE A 122 3.95 -4.70 -1.02
C ILE A 122 3.71 -5.85 -1.98
N GLY A 123 2.45 -5.97 -2.44
CA GLY A 123 2.04 -6.87 -3.50
C GLY A 123 1.49 -6.06 -4.68
N ILE A 124 2.07 -6.24 -5.87
CA ILE A 124 1.65 -5.53 -7.09
C ILE A 124 1.35 -6.55 -8.19
N ASN A 125 0.20 -6.44 -8.81
CA ASN A 125 -0.17 -7.21 -9.99
C ASN A 125 0.58 -6.66 -11.22
N ILE A 126 1.48 -7.44 -11.80
CA ILE A 126 2.33 -7.01 -12.92
C ILE A 126 2.00 -7.82 -14.18
N ASN A 127 2.50 -9.07 -14.24
CA ASN A 127 2.37 -9.96 -15.39
C ASN A 127 1.43 -11.15 -15.12
N ASN A 128 0.83 -11.22 -13.94
CA ASN A 128 -0.06 -12.30 -13.55
C ASN A 128 -1.41 -12.23 -14.26
N SER A 129 -2.03 -13.38 -14.51
CA SER A 129 -3.43 -13.47 -14.90
C SER A 129 -4.32 -13.27 -13.67
N LEU A 130 -5.55 -12.85 -13.91
CA LEU A 130 -6.59 -12.73 -12.89
C LEU A 130 -7.82 -13.51 -13.38
N GLU A 131 -8.36 -14.37 -12.52
CA GLU A 131 -9.46 -15.25 -12.87
C GLU A 131 -10.59 -15.20 -11.84
N GLY A 132 -11.80 -15.59 -12.27
CA GLY A 132 -12.97 -15.62 -11.41
C GLY A 132 -13.29 -14.25 -10.78
N ALA A 133 -13.85 -14.25 -9.59
CA ALA A 133 -14.28 -13.03 -8.88
C ALA A 133 -13.14 -12.01 -8.62
N VAL A 134 -11.87 -12.45 -8.64
CA VAL A 134 -10.73 -11.53 -8.48
C VAL A 134 -10.57 -10.63 -9.70
N ALA A 135 -10.88 -11.10 -10.91
CA ALA A 135 -10.80 -10.31 -12.15
C ALA A 135 -11.81 -9.15 -12.19
N ASP A 136 -12.88 -9.23 -11.41
CA ASP A 136 -13.88 -8.16 -11.32
C ASP A 136 -13.38 -6.96 -10.50
N ILE A 137 -12.53 -7.21 -9.51
CA ILE A 137 -12.12 -6.22 -8.51
C ILE A 137 -10.63 -5.84 -8.59
N ALA A 138 -9.83 -6.55 -9.37
CA ALA A 138 -8.39 -6.32 -9.52
C ALA A 138 -7.98 -6.24 -10.99
N THR A 139 -6.84 -5.60 -11.25
CA THR A 139 -6.17 -5.53 -12.56
C THR A 139 -4.67 -5.77 -12.41
N ALA A 140 -3.96 -5.94 -13.54
CA ALA A 140 -2.51 -6.04 -13.59
C ALA A 140 -1.96 -5.12 -14.68
N LEU A 141 -0.69 -4.71 -14.58
CA LEU A 141 -0.07 -3.84 -15.60
C LEU A 141 -0.18 -4.44 -17.00
N THR A 142 0.10 -5.74 -17.13
CA THR A 142 0.01 -6.43 -18.42
C THR A 142 -1.41 -6.46 -19.00
N ILE A 143 -2.44 -6.49 -18.13
CA ILE A 143 -3.84 -6.48 -18.57
C ILE A 143 -4.21 -5.10 -19.15
N SER A 144 -3.83 -4.02 -18.47
CA SER A 144 -4.14 -2.66 -18.89
C SER A 144 -3.28 -2.16 -20.07
N THR A 145 -2.08 -2.75 -20.29
CA THR A 145 -1.14 -2.24 -21.29
C THR A 145 -0.85 -3.18 -22.46
N GLY A 146 -1.11 -4.47 -22.30
CA GLY A 146 -0.69 -5.52 -23.23
C GLY A 146 0.82 -5.83 -23.20
N LYS A 147 1.60 -5.14 -22.37
CA LYS A 147 3.06 -5.28 -22.29
C LYS A 147 3.45 -6.25 -21.16
N LYS A 148 4.69 -6.79 -21.24
CA LYS A 148 5.32 -7.52 -20.14
C LYS A 148 6.44 -6.70 -19.54
N TYR A 149 6.66 -6.88 -18.24
CA TYR A 149 7.62 -6.13 -17.43
C TYR A 149 8.60 -7.05 -16.71
N ILE A 150 9.81 -6.57 -16.49
CA ILE A 150 10.76 -7.23 -15.58
C ILE A 150 10.32 -6.89 -14.15
N VAL A 151 9.84 -7.89 -13.43
CA VAL A 151 9.24 -7.70 -12.09
C VAL A 151 10.22 -7.05 -11.11
N GLU A 152 11.50 -7.46 -11.13
CA GLU A 152 12.52 -6.86 -10.26
C GLU A 152 12.75 -5.38 -10.56
N ASP A 153 12.69 -4.94 -11.82
CA ASP A 153 12.84 -3.52 -12.17
C ASP A 153 11.71 -2.68 -11.55
N VAL A 154 10.49 -3.23 -11.53
CA VAL A 154 9.36 -2.59 -10.85
C VAL A 154 9.61 -2.50 -9.35
N ILE A 155 10.06 -3.60 -8.71
CA ILE A 155 10.38 -3.64 -7.28
C ILE A 155 11.42 -2.58 -6.92
N PHE A 156 12.53 -2.52 -7.64
CA PHE A 156 13.59 -1.55 -7.36
C PHE A 156 13.17 -0.12 -7.64
N THR A 157 12.38 0.13 -8.68
CA THR A 157 11.84 1.47 -8.98
C THR A 157 10.94 1.94 -7.83
N VAL A 158 10.05 1.08 -7.32
CA VAL A 158 9.19 1.40 -6.17
C VAL A 158 10.01 1.62 -4.90
N LEU A 159 11.03 0.78 -4.64
CA LEU A 159 11.88 0.94 -3.47
C LEU A 159 12.69 2.24 -3.49
N ASP A 160 13.19 2.65 -4.66
CA ASP A 160 13.91 3.92 -4.82
C ASP A 160 12.97 5.12 -4.62
N GLU A 161 11.74 5.06 -5.14
CA GLU A 161 10.74 6.09 -4.85
C GLU A 161 10.35 6.11 -3.36
N PHE A 162 10.27 4.94 -2.70
CA PHE A 162 10.02 4.90 -1.27
C PHE A 162 11.12 5.63 -0.48
N LYS A 163 12.39 5.34 -0.75
CA LYS A 163 13.51 6.02 -0.09
C LYS A 163 13.44 7.54 -0.28
N LYS A 164 13.07 7.98 -1.48
CA LYS A 164 12.91 9.41 -1.80
C LYS A 164 11.75 10.04 -1.02
N GLN A 165 10.57 9.41 -1.01
CA GLN A 165 9.40 9.93 -0.31
C GLN A 165 9.60 9.88 1.21
N TYR A 166 10.21 8.83 1.74
CA TYR A 166 10.53 8.71 3.15
C TYR A 166 11.53 9.78 3.60
N LYS A 167 12.58 10.07 2.79
CA LYS A 167 13.48 11.18 3.06
C LYS A 167 12.75 12.54 3.11
N ARG A 168 11.83 12.80 2.17
CA ARG A 168 10.99 14.01 2.19
C ARG A 168 10.14 14.08 3.47
N PHE A 169 9.56 12.94 3.87
CA PHE A 169 8.80 12.84 5.12
C PHE A 169 9.66 13.19 6.34
N LEU A 170 10.87 12.65 6.46
CA LEU A 170 11.83 12.97 7.53
C LEU A 170 12.27 14.45 7.51
N CYS A 171 12.35 15.06 6.33
CA CYS A 171 12.65 16.50 6.18
C CYS A 171 11.46 17.44 6.48
N GLY A 172 10.33 16.91 6.95
CA GLY A 172 9.14 17.70 7.32
C GLY A 172 8.27 18.11 6.12
N GLU A 173 8.45 17.53 4.94
CA GLU A 173 7.68 17.85 3.73
C GLU A 173 6.30 17.13 3.70
N TRP A 174 5.76 16.76 4.86
CA TRP A 174 4.51 16.02 4.94
C TRP A 174 3.34 16.69 4.20
N ASN A 175 3.20 18.00 4.31
CA ASN A 175 2.10 18.73 3.66
C ASN A 175 2.13 18.61 2.13
N PHE A 176 3.33 18.61 1.52
CA PHE A 176 3.47 18.41 0.08
C PHE A 176 3.15 16.96 -0.33
N ILE A 177 3.61 15.99 0.47
CA ILE A 177 3.27 14.57 0.24
C ILE A 177 1.75 14.37 0.34
N LEU A 178 1.11 14.97 1.33
CA LEU A 178 -0.33 14.88 1.55
C LEU A 178 -1.12 15.51 0.39
N GLU A 179 -0.67 16.64 -0.13
CA GLU A 179 -1.28 17.28 -1.31
C GLU A 179 -1.19 16.36 -2.55
N GLU A 180 -0.02 15.75 -2.79
CA GLU A 180 0.16 14.80 -3.88
C GLU A 180 -0.79 13.60 -3.74
N ILE A 181 -0.97 13.07 -2.52
CA ILE A 181 -1.88 11.96 -2.25
C ILE A 181 -3.34 12.39 -2.48
N ASN A 182 -3.75 13.56 -1.98
CA ASN A 182 -5.11 14.07 -2.12
C ASN A 182 -5.48 14.34 -3.59
N ASN A 183 -4.52 14.78 -4.41
CA ASN A 183 -4.69 14.93 -5.85
C ASN A 183 -4.91 13.58 -6.58
N LYS A 184 -4.55 12.47 -5.94
CA LYS A 184 -4.71 11.10 -6.44
C LYS A 184 -5.67 10.26 -5.60
N ASN A 185 -6.40 10.86 -4.67
CA ASN A 185 -7.33 10.17 -3.79
C ASN A 185 -8.50 9.57 -4.58
N TYR A 186 -8.53 8.23 -4.64
CA TYR A 186 -9.56 7.47 -5.34
C TYR A 186 -10.96 7.66 -4.74
N LEU A 187 -11.04 7.88 -3.43
CA LEU A 187 -12.31 7.98 -2.71
C LEU A 187 -12.93 9.37 -2.75
N LYS A 188 -12.15 10.40 -3.07
CA LYS A 188 -12.60 11.79 -3.01
C LYS A 188 -13.91 12.01 -3.81
N ASN A 189 -14.89 12.61 -3.15
CA ASN A 189 -16.24 12.88 -3.67
C ASN A 189 -17.08 11.64 -4.00
N ARG A 190 -16.67 10.44 -3.59
CA ARG A 190 -17.46 9.22 -3.75
C ARG A 190 -18.32 8.96 -2.51
N GLU A 191 -19.53 8.44 -2.72
CA GLU A 191 -20.32 7.87 -1.65
C GLU A 191 -19.64 6.61 -1.14
N ILE A 192 -19.52 6.50 0.17
CA ILE A 192 -18.90 5.37 0.85
C ILE A 192 -19.72 4.96 2.05
N THR A 193 -19.64 3.69 2.39
CA THR A 193 -20.18 3.16 3.63
C THR A 193 -19.02 2.73 4.54
N LEU A 194 -18.94 3.35 5.72
CA LEU A 194 -18.07 2.93 6.81
C LEU A 194 -18.73 1.80 7.56
N VAL A 195 -18.03 0.68 7.71
CA VAL A 195 -18.56 -0.49 8.41
C VAL A 195 -17.68 -0.81 9.60
N GLY A 196 -18.23 -0.65 10.79
CA GLY A 196 -17.65 -1.13 12.05
C GLY A 196 -18.26 -2.47 12.48
N ASN A 197 -17.91 -2.94 13.69
CA ASN A 197 -18.40 -4.24 14.16
C ASN A 197 -19.93 -4.32 14.26
N ASN A 198 -20.60 -3.24 14.71
CA ASN A 198 -22.06 -3.21 14.91
C ASN A 198 -22.70 -1.91 14.41
N TRP A 199 -22.04 -1.18 13.51
CA TRP A 199 -22.56 0.07 12.96
C TRP A 199 -22.11 0.27 11.52
N GLU A 200 -22.92 1.00 10.77
CA GLU A 200 -22.61 1.50 9.44
C GLU A 200 -22.89 3.01 9.38
N ILE A 201 -22.03 3.75 8.69
CA ILE A 201 -22.21 5.18 8.44
C ILE A 201 -22.03 5.43 6.95
N LYS A 202 -23.04 6.02 6.32
CA LYS A 202 -22.97 6.48 4.93
C LYS A 202 -22.53 7.93 4.88
N GLY A 203 -21.70 8.26 3.89
CA GLY A 203 -21.24 9.63 3.69
C GLY A 203 -20.42 9.78 2.43
N ILE A 204 -20.02 11.01 2.14
CA ILE A 204 -19.16 11.34 1.02
C ILE A 204 -17.72 11.45 1.53
N ALA A 205 -16.81 10.72 0.90
CA ALA A 205 -15.39 10.80 1.24
C ALA A 205 -14.79 12.15 0.79
N GLY A 206 -14.12 12.80 1.70
CA GLY A 206 -13.38 14.04 1.47
C GLY A 206 -11.89 13.81 1.23
N ASP A 207 -11.10 14.76 1.66
CA ASP A 207 -9.64 14.68 1.63
C ASP A 207 -9.09 13.85 2.81
N ILE A 208 -7.85 13.40 2.66
CA ILE A 208 -7.07 12.85 3.75
C ILE A 208 -6.54 14.03 4.56
N ALA A 209 -6.81 14.02 5.85
CA ALA A 209 -6.41 15.07 6.79
C ALA A 209 -4.90 15.03 7.11
N SER A 210 -4.40 16.08 7.75
CA SER A 210 -2.97 16.21 8.10
C SER A 210 -2.43 15.13 9.03
N ASP A 211 -3.31 14.48 9.79
CA ASP A 211 -2.99 13.32 10.64
C ASP A 211 -3.12 11.97 9.94
N GLY A 212 -3.46 11.97 8.64
CA GLY A 212 -3.60 10.77 7.80
C GLY A 212 -4.99 10.12 7.83
N ARG A 213 -5.95 10.63 8.59
CA ARG A 213 -7.32 10.13 8.63
C ARG A 213 -8.10 10.57 7.39
N LEU A 214 -9.07 9.74 6.95
CA LEU A 214 -9.96 10.10 5.86
C LEU A 214 -11.13 10.93 6.40
N GLU A 215 -11.35 12.09 5.78
CA GLU A 215 -12.52 12.91 6.05
C GLU A 215 -13.77 12.28 5.41
N ILE A 216 -14.88 12.31 6.14
CA ILE A 216 -16.17 11.83 5.68
C ILE A 216 -17.24 12.83 6.06
N VAL A 217 -17.99 13.27 5.08
CA VAL A 217 -19.11 14.20 5.26
C VAL A 217 -20.41 13.39 5.24
N THR A 218 -21.08 13.36 6.37
CA THR A 218 -22.43 12.77 6.51
C THR A 218 -23.48 13.86 6.41
N GLU A 219 -24.76 13.48 6.39
CA GLU A 219 -25.87 14.45 6.45
C GLU A 219 -25.88 15.30 7.74
N LYS A 220 -25.26 14.80 8.81
CA LYS A 220 -25.31 15.43 10.14
C LYS A 220 -24.05 16.18 10.49
N GLU A 221 -22.88 15.63 10.13
CA GLU A 221 -21.59 16.13 10.58
C GLU A 221 -20.44 15.70 9.69
N LYS A 222 -19.30 16.36 9.86
CA LYS A 222 -18.00 15.94 9.33
C LYS A 222 -17.31 15.07 10.37
N MET A 223 -16.82 13.91 9.95
CA MET A 223 -16.10 12.97 10.80
C MET A 223 -14.79 12.51 10.14
N PHE A 224 -13.92 11.86 10.93
CA PHE A 224 -12.65 11.35 10.45
C PHE A 224 -12.51 9.86 10.76
N ALA A 225 -12.25 9.09 9.73
CA ALA A 225 -12.03 7.65 9.85
C ALA A 225 -10.59 7.36 10.28
N ASN A 226 -10.42 6.58 11.34
CA ASN A 226 -9.11 6.15 11.80
C ASN A 226 -8.55 5.03 10.93
N ILE A 227 -7.22 5.06 10.74
CA ILE A 227 -6.49 3.99 10.05
C ILE A 227 -6.66 2.70 10.85
N GLY A 228 -7.33 1.72 10.27
CA GLY A 228 -7.42 0.38 10.87
C GLY A 228 -8.76 -0.01 11.46
N GLU A 229 -9.69 0.91 11.71
CA GLU A 229 -10.95 0.60 12.40
C GLU A 229 -12.13 0.29 11.44
N ILE A 230 -12.01 0.61 10.14
CA ILE A 230 -13.19 0.74 9.28
C ILE A 230 -13.01 -0.03 7.96
N HIS A 231 -14.05 -0.74 7.55
CA HIS A 231 -14.22 -1.26 6.20
C HIS A 231 -14.96 -0.23 5.35
N LEU A 232 -14.46 0.02 4.15
CA LEU A 232 -15.15 0.81 3.16
C LEU A 232 -15.89 -0.13 2.21
N LYS A 233 -17.18 0.08 2.08
CA LYS A 233 -17.99 -0.48 1.01
C LYS A 233 -18.40 0.68 0.11
N TRP A 234 -18.53 0.45 -1.16
CA TRP A 234 -19.21 1.30 -2.12
C TRP A 234 -20.22 0.47 -2.88
N ASP A 235 -21.25 1.12 -3.25
CA ASP A 235 -22.31 0.55 -4.07
C ASP A 235 -21.89 0.53 -5.54
#